data_04b63ce4430d239e5bb5c64109ded0e5
#
_entry.id   04b63ce4430d239e5bb5c64109ded0e5
#
_cell.length_a   1.000
_cell.length_b   1.000
_cell.length_c   1.000
_cell.angle_alpha   90.00
_cell.angle_beta   90.00
_cell.angle_gamma   90.00
#
_symmetry.space_group_name_H-M   'P 1'
#
loop_
_entity.id
_entity.type
_entity.pdbx_description
1 polymer ?
#
loop_
_entity_poly.entity_id
_entity_poly.type
_entity_poly.pdbx_seq_one_letter_code
_entity_poly.pdbx_strand_id
1 'polypeptide(L)'
;MRAVSSASVSIIFVALVAFAGCATMGFLLGIPPPQTHDEYSYLLAADTFAHGRLTNSTHPMWVHFETLQVIHQPSYMSKYMPAQGVALMLGKVLGGHPIVGVWLSMAFMCAAICWMLQGWLPSRWALLGGIFAVIHPNIGIGNYWAQSYWGAALPAAGGALLLGGVRHLMEKPCAGYAVAAGFGLALLATSRPYEGLVLSLPVGLGLLLWIIGKKRPPACVLIRHILLPFALIGVLTVSAMAYYNYRITGHAAQIPYLLHKQQYMTSALFLWQALPPKPTYRHQLIEDFHSRFELPYYYAKKTFAGFLKLNFLALAYHIVLVGSVFLIALVGPAKHLLSWVWHDRWGRFALCIYGFFILGIMIEVYSLPHYWAPITALSYLFIIQGLRLWRIRDPRIGKAALIALPLLALAVLAMTTDISVATRDHFTPPRQRARLLHKLSEDGNRHLILVKYGPQHSYFNEWVYNEADIDGSKVVWARAMDFHEDCKLMDYFKERKSWSLVIDHDEAPIRVEPISTTSCH
;
A
#
# COMPACT_ATOMS: atom_id res chain seq x y z
N MET A 1 -26.19 17.25 21.21
CA MET A 1 -26.50 17.15 19.78
C MET A 1 -25.60 18.06 18.91
N ARG A 2 -25.48 19.38 19.16
CA ARG A 2 -24.63 20.28 18.31
C ARG A 2 -23.14 19.89 18.22
N ALA A 3 -22.53 19.34 19.28
CA ALA A 3 -21.13 18.90 19.26
C ALA A 3 -20.92 17.63 18.41
N VAL A 4 -21.91 16.72 18.38
CA VAL A 4 -21.86 15.47 17.59
C VAL A 4 -22.00 15.76 16.09
N SER A 5 -22.88 16.70 15.72
CA SER A 5 -23.03 17.13 14.32
C SER A 5 -21.76 17.80 13.78
N SER A 6 -21.08 18.60 14.60
CA SER A 6 -19.80 19.21 14.24
C SER A 6 -18.68 18.18 13.99
N ALA A 7 -18.61 17.11 14.78
CA ALA A 7 -17.61 16.05 14.62
C ALA A 7 -17.80 15.27 13.30
N SER A 8 -19.02 14.85 12.99
CA SER A 8 -19.34 14.13 11.75
C SER A 8 -19.15 15.00 10.52
N VAL A 9 -19.52 16.27 10.59
CA VAL A 9 -19.31 17.23 9.49
C VAL A 9 -17.81 17.37 9.17
N SER A 10 -16.95 17.42 10.19
CA SER A 10 -15.49 17.49 10.00
C SER A 10 -14.93 16.28 9.25
N ILE A 11 -15.41 15.08 9.56
CA ILE A 11 -14.98 13.83 8.90
C ILE A 11 -15.37 13.83 7.43
N ILE A 12 -16.64 14.14 7.14
CA ILE A 12 -17.18 14.21 5.78
C ILE A 12 -16.45 15.29 4.96
N PHE A 13 -16.24 16.47 5.54
CA PHE A 13 -15.50 17.55 4.91
C PHE A 13 -14.08 17.12 4.52
N VAL A 14 -13.34 16.48 5.45
CA VAL A 14 -11.99 15.98 5.17
C VAL A 14 -12.00 14.93 4.05
N ALA A 15 -12.96 14.00 4.05
CA ALA A 15 -13.11 13.00 2.99
C ALA A 15 -13.32 13.64 1.62
N LEU A 16 -14.24 14.60 1.54
CA LEU A 16 -14.56 15.29 0.28
C LEU A 16 -13.39 16.11 -0.25
N VAL A 17 -12.70 16.85 0.63
CA VAL A 17 -11.52 17.64 0.25
C VAL A 17 -10.37 16.73 -0.19
N ALA A 18 -10.16 15.60 0.49
CA ALA A 18 -9.13 14.62 0.10
C ALA A 18 -9.45 14.01 -1.27
N PHE A 19 -10.68 13.55 -1.50
CA PHE A 19 -11.08 12.99 -2.79
C PHE A 19 -10.95 14.00 -3.93
N ALA A 20 -11.54 15.20 -3.76
CA ALA A 20 -11.48 16.26 -4.76
C ALA A 20 -10.03 16.70 -5.04
N GLY A 21 -9.20 16.82 -3.99
CA GLY A 21 -7.79 17.13 -4.12
C GLY A 21 -7.01 16.05 -4.89
N CYS A 22 -7.19 14.76 -4.56
CA CYS A 22 -6.56 13.66 -5.29
C CYS A 22 -6.96 13.64 -6.77
N ALA A 23 -8.26 13.81 -7.06
CA ALA A 23 -8.76 13.86 -8.42
C ALA A 23 -8.17 15.06 -9.19
N THR A 24 -8.19 16.25 -8.60
CA THR A 24 -7.60 17.45 -9.20
C THR A 24 -6.11 17.24 -9.52
N MET A 25 -5.34 16.70 -8.56
CA MET A 25 -3.92 16.39 -8.79
C MET A 25 -3.73 15.33 -9.88
N GLY A 26 -4.55 14.29 -9.90
CA GLY A 26 -4.51 13.26 -10.96
C GLY A 26 -4.80 13.84 -12.36
N PHE A 27 -5.71 14.81 -12.48
CA PHE A 27 -5.95 15.50 -13.75
C PHE A 27 -4.80 16.43 -14.13
N LEU A 28 -4.21 17.16 -13.18
CA LEU A 28 -3.08 18.05 -13.42
C LEU A 28 -1.81 17.29 -13.81
N LEU A 29 -1.49 16.22 -13.09
CA LEU A 29 -0.29 15.40 -13.31
C LEU A 29 -0.45 14.43 -14.48
N GLY A 30 -1.67 14.15 -14.90
CA GLY A 30 -2.04 13.01 -15.74
C GLY A 30 -2.08 11.72 -14.91
N ILE A 31 -2.97 10.80 -15.29
CA ILE A 31 -3.07 9.50 -14.62
C ILE A 31 -1.77 8.72 -14.86
N PRO A 32 -1.05 8.31 -13.79
CA PRO A 32 0.22 7.64 -13.94
C PRO A 32 0.03 6.22 -14.50
N PRO A 33 0.91 5.76 -15.41
CA PRO A 33 1.01 4.33 -15.68
C PRO A 33 1.58 3.62 -14.45
N PRO A 34 1.33 2.30 -14.28
CA PRO A 34 2.00 1.51 -13.23
C PRO A 34 3.52 1.61 -13.39
N GLN A 35 4.24 1.85 -12.28
CA GLN A 35 5.67 2.08 -12.26
C GLN A 35 6.48 0.84 -11.87
N THR A 36 5.87 -0.05 -11.06
CA THR A 36 6.55 -1.20 -10.47
C THR A 36 5.76 -2.48 -10.63
N HIS A 37 6.45 -3.59 -10.53
CA HIS A 37 5.86 -4.93 -10.55
C HIS A 37 4.75 -5.13 -9.49
N ASP A 38 4.86 -4.47 -8.33
CA ASP A 38 3.82 -4.54 -7.29
C ASP A 38 2.49 -3.94 -7.76
N GLU A 39 2.55 -2.80 -8.45
CA GLU A 39 1.37 -2.11 -8.96
C GLU A 39 0.65 -2.92 -10.03
N TYR A 40 1.41 -3.55 -10.95
CA TYR A 40 0.83 -4.47 -11.93
C TYR A 40 0.14 -5.67 -11.28
N SER A 41 0.74 -6.22 -10.22
CA SER A 41 0.15 -7.31 -9.46
C SER A 41 -1.16 -6.90 -8.79
N TYR A 42 -1.24 -5.70 -8.20
CA TYR A 42 -2.49 -5.17 -7.65
C TYR A 42 -3.54 -4.89 -8.73
N LEU A 43 -3.12 -4.41 -9.90
CA LEU A 43 -4.03 -4.18 -11.03
C LEU A 43 -4.58 -5.49 -11.60
N LEU A 44 -3.77 -6.57 -11.64
CA LEU A 44 -4.25 -7.92 -11.97
C LEU A 44 -5.33 -8.38 -10.99
N ALA A 45 -5.13 -8.17 -9.68
CA ALA A 45 -6.15 -8.48 -8.68
C ALA A 45 -7.44 -7.68 -8.91
N ALA A 46 -7.31 -6.38 -9.16
CA ALA A 46 -8.44 -5.51 -9.43
C ALA A 46 -9.23 -5.94 -10.67
N ASP A 47 -8.53 -6.29 -11.73
CA ASP A 47 -9.13 -6.77 -12.97
C ASP A 47 -9.84 -8.12 -12.77
N THR A 48 -9.21 -9.06 -12.08
CA THR A 48 -9.82 -10.33 -11.70
C THR A 48 -11.11 -10.13 -10.92
N PHE A 49 -11.10 -9.26 -9.91
CA PHE A 49 -12.27 -8.97 -9.08
C PHE A 49 -13.37 -8.24 -9.86
N ALA A 50 -13.01 -7.34 -10.78
CA ALA A 50 -13.97 -6.64 -11.63
C ALA A 50 -14.75 -7.61 -12.56
N HIS A 51 -14.17 -8.75 -12.90
CA HIS A 51 -14.83 -9.83 -13.63
C HIS A 51 -15.58 -10.82 -12.72
N GLY A 52 -15.78 -10.50 -11.43
CA GLY A 52 -16.49 -11.36 -10.46
C GLY A 52 -15.73 -12.63 -10.07
N ARG A 53 -14.42 -12.70 -10.30
CA ARG A 53 -13.57 -13.85 -9.99
C ARG A 53 -12.63 -13.54 -8.84
N LEU A 54 -12.21 -14.57 -8.09
CA LEU A 54 -11.17 -14.43 -7.04
C LEU A 54 -9.79 -14.86 -7.55
N THR A 55 -9.74 -15.59 -8.65
CA THR A 55 -8.52 -16.05 -9.31
C THR A 55 -8.85 -16.43 -10.75
N ASN A 56 -7.84 -16.58 -11.58
CA ASN A 56 -7.94 -17.03 -12.96
C ASN A 56 -7.26 -18.40 -13.10
N SER A 57 -7.67 -19.19 -14.11
CA SER A 57 -7.00 -20.45 -14.43
C SER A 57 -5.57 -20.19 -14.89
N THR A 58 -4.68 -21.14 -14.58
CA THR A 58 -3.32 -21.15 -15.17
C THR A 58 -3.44 -21.23 -16.69
N HIS A 59 -2.78 -20.32 -17.40
CA HIS A 59 -2.76 -20.32 -18.86
C HIS A 59 -1.93 -21.50 -19.39
N PRO A 60 -2.30 -22.18 -20.48
CA PRO A 60 -1.51 -23.29 -21.06
C PRO A 60 -0.06 -22.89 -21.36
N MET A 61 0.14 -21.67 -21.85
CA MET A 61 1.45 -21.10 -22.19
C MET A 61 2.02 -20.23 -21.05
N TRP A 62 1.70 -20.52 -19.79
CA TRP A 62 1.99 -19.69 -18.63
C TRP A 62 3.50 -19.35 -18.46
N VAL A 63 4.40 -20.18 -18.94
CA VAL A 63 5.85 -19.96 -18.86
C VAL A 63 6.26 -18.69 -19.58
N HIS A 64 5.64 -18.36 -20.72
CA HIS A 64 5.86 -17.10 -21.42
C HIS A 64 5.35 -15.87 -20.67
N PHE A 65 4.41 -16.05 -19.74
CA PHE A 65 3.79 -14.97 -18.96
C PHE A 65 4.33 -14.87 -17.54
N GLU A 66 5.24 -15.79 -17.16
CA GLU A 66 5.82 -15.82 -15.83
C GLU A 66 6.52 -14.50 -15.51
N THR A 67 6.11 -13.86 -14.40
CA THR A 67 6.56 -12.50 -14.06
C THR A 67 6.64 -12.28 -12.56
N LEU A 68 7.25 -11.16 -12.16
CA LEU A 68 7.46 -10.80 -10.76
C LEU A 68 6.12 -10.52 -10.05
N GLN A 69 6.03 -10.92 -8.79
CA GLN A 69 4.92 -10.64 -7.87
C GLN A 69 3.56 -11.23 -8.27
N VAL A 70 3.54 -12.19 -9.20
CA VAL A 70 2.37 -12.89 -9.71
C VAL A 70 2.52 -14.39 -9.51
N ILE A 71 1.46 -15.06 -9.09
CA ILE A 71 1.34 -16.52 -9.04
C ILE A 71 0.81 -16.98 -10.38
N HIS A 72 1.47 -17.94 -11.02
CA HIS A 72 1.04 -18.54 -12.27
C HIS A 72 0.51 -19.97 -12.11
N GLN A 73 0.90 -20.64 -11.00
CA GLN A 73 0.45 -21.98 -10.62
C GLN A 73 0.21 -22.03 -9.11
N PRO A 74 -0.86 -22.68 -8.63
CA PRO A 74 -1.88 -23.45 -9.37
C PRO A 74 -2.94 -22.58 -10.05
N SER A 75 -2.85 -21.26 -9.92
CA SER A 75 -3.78 -20.30 -10.51
C SER A 75 -3.04 -19.03 -10.94
N TYR A 76 -3.62 -18.24 -11.84
CA TYR A 76 -3.07 -16.96 -12.28
C TYR A 76 -3.68 -15.84 -11.44
N MET A 77 -2.87 -15.27 -10.52
CA MET A 77 -3.33 -14.25 -9.57
C MET A 77 -2.17 -13.47 -8.95
N SER A 78 -2.50 -12.28 -8.41
CA SER A 78 -1.62 -11.50 -7.54
C SER A 78 -1.19 -12.31 -6.31
N LYS A 79 0.07 -12.17 -5.88
CA LYS A 79 0.53 -12.73 -4.60
C LYS A 79 0.03 -11.96 -3.38
N TYR A 80 -0.48 -10.73 -3.56
CA TYR A 80 -0.82 -9.83 -2.48
C TYR A 80 -2.18 -10.12 -1.85
N MET A 81 -2.36 -9.59 -0.63
CA MET A 81 -3.62 -9.59 0.08
C MET A 81 -4.69 -8.79 -0.68
N PRO A 82 -5.99 -9.13 -0.55
CA PRO A 82 -7.03 -8.64 -1.46
C PRO A 82 -7.43 -7.18 -1.30
N ALA A 83 -7.19 -6.53 -0.15
CA ALA A 83 -7.78 -5.22 0.14
C ALA A 83 -7.46 -4.15 -0.91
N GLN A 84 -6.20 -4.06 -1.38
CA GLN A 84 -5.83 -3.08 -2.40
C GLN A 84 -6.47 -3.42 -3.76
N GLY A 85 -6.48 -4.69 -4.16
CA GLY A 85 -7.16 -5.13 -5.38
C GLY A 85 -8.65 -4.80 -5.36
N VAL A 86 -9.32 -4.99 -4.20
CA VAL A 86 -10.75 -4.63 -4.02
C VAL A 86 -10.95 -3.12 -4.14
N ALA A 87 -10.09 -2.29 -3.54
CA ALA A 87 -10.20 -0.84 -3.67
C ALA A 87 -10.03 -0.37 -5.12
N LEU A 88 -9.04 -0.92 -5.82
CA LEU A 88 -8.81 -0.61 -7.24
C LEU A 88 -9.97 -1.11 -8.14
N MET A 89 -10.52 -2.28 -7.84
CA MET A 89 -11.73 -2.81 -8.51
C MET A 89 -12.91 -1.87 -8.32
N LEU A 90 -13.18 -1.41 -7.09
CA LEU A 90 -14.23 -0.43 -6.83
C LEU A 90 -14.03 0.85 -7.66
N GLY A 91 -12.80 1.33 -7.75
CA GLY A 91 -12.47 2.48 -8.60
C GLY A 91 -12.77 2.22 -10.08
N LYS A 92 -12.39 1.03 -10.60
CA LYS A 92 -12.67 0.63 -11.98
C LYS A 92 -14.17 0.54 -12.27
N VAL A 93 -14.94 -0.08 -11.37
CA VAL A 93 -16.39 -0.30 -11.55
C VAL A 93 -17.19 1.00 -11.37
N LEU A 94 -16.88 1.81 -10.35
CA LEU A 94 -17.63 3.03 -10.03
C LEU A 94 -17.19 4.25 -10.81
N GLY A 95 -15.90 4.36 -11.13
CA GLY A 95 -15.29 5.55 -11.75
C GLY A 95 -14.63 5.28 -13.11
N GLY A 96 -14.76 4.08 -13.68
CA GLY A 96 -14.20 3.72 -14.98
C GLY A 96 -12.67 3.48 -14.99
N HIS A 97 -11.97 3.79 -13.89
CA HIS A 97 -10.51 3.64 -13.82
C HIS A 97 -10.03 3.26 -12.41
N PRO A 98 -9.06 2.32 -12.26
CA PRO A 98 -8.58 1.88 -10.95
C PRO A 98 -8.05 3.00 -10.05
N ILE A 99 -7.52 4.10 -10.61
CA ILE A 99 -7.00 5.24 -9.85
C ILE A 99 -8.07 5.89 -8.95
N VAL A 100 -9.34 5.86 -9.35
CA VAL A 100 -10.46 6.35 -8.53
C VAL A 100 -10.54 5.59 -7.21
N GLY A 101 -10.21 4.29 -7.22
CA GLY A 101 -10.11 3.48 -6.00
C GLY A 101 -8.99 3.93 -5.07
N VAL A 102 -7.88 4.40 -5.62
CA VAL A 102 -6.80 5.03 -4.83
C VAL A 102 -7.29 6.32 -4.19
N TRP A 103 -7.96 7.20 -4.95
CA TRP A 103 -8.51 8.47 -4.42
C TRP A 103 -9.57 8.24 -3.34
N LEU A 104 -10.44 7.23 -3.50
CA LEU A 104 -11.38 6.80 -2.46
C LEU A 104 -10.66 6.28 -1.21
N SER A 105 -9.60 5.51 -1.37
CA SER A 105 -8.79 5.01 -0.25
C SER A 105 -8.10 6.15 0.50
N MET A 106 -7.61 7.17 -0.21
CA MET A 106 -7.01 8.37 0.39
C MET A 106 -8.06 9.21 1.15
N ALA A 107 -9.23 9.40 0.57
CA ALA A 107 -10.34 10.08 1.25
C ALA A 107 -10.74 9.37 2.54
N PHE A 108 -10.84 8.04 2.48
CA PHE A 108 -11.13 7.19 3.62
C PHE A 108 -10.03 7.27 4.69
N MET A 109 -8.76 7.23 4.31
CA MET A 109 -7.61 7.38 5.22
C MET A 109 -7.65 8.72 5.95
N CYS A 110 -7.77 9.83 5.23
CA CYS A 110 -7.77 11.17 5.83
C CYS A 110 -8.98 11.36 6.78
N ALA A 111 -10.15 10.84 6.40
CA ALA A 111 -11.34 10.83 7.24
C ALA A 111 -11.16 9.97 8.50
N ALA A 112 -10.56 8.77 8.37
CA ALA A 112 -10.28 7.88 9.49
C ALA A 112 -9.25 8.49 10.47
N ILE A 113 -8.22 9.18 9.95
CA ILE A 113 -7.26 9.93 10.78
C ILE A 113 -7.97 11.05 11.55
N CYS A 114 -8.82 11.84 10.88
CA CYS A 114 -9.61 12.88 11.53
C CYS A 114 -10.50 12.29 12.64
N TRP A 115 -11.21 11.20 12.35
CA TRP A 115 -12.06 10.51 13.31
C TRP A 115 -11.26 9.92 14.50
N MET A 116 -10.14 9.27 14.23
CA MET A 116 -9.26 8.77 15.28
C MET A 116 -8.82 9.90 16.21
N LEU A 117 -8.37 11.02 15.65
CA LEU A 117 -7.92 12.17 16.43
C LEU A 117 -9.03 12.77 17.31
N GLN A 118 -10.32 12.65 16.95
CA GLN A 118 -11.44 13.11 17.79
C GLN A 118 -11.55 12.34 19.11
N GLY A 119 -11.06 11.11 19.17
CA GLY A 119 -10.98 10.36 20.43
C GLY A 119 -9.81 10.78 21.33
N TRP A 120 -8.84 11.48 20.79
CA TRP A 120 -7.61 11.85 21.49
C TRP A 120 -7.51 13.35 21.76
N LEU A 121 -8.10 14.17 20.90
CA LEU A 121 -7.94 15.62 20.86
C LEU A 121 -9.31 16.32 20.71
N PRO A 122 -9.41 17.60 21.11
CA PRO A 122 -10.60 18.40 20.79
C PRO A 122 -10.88 18.47 19.28
N SER A 123 -12.15 18.47 18.88
CA SER A 123 -12.60 18.34 17.48
C SER A 123 -11.95 19.32 16.50
N ARG A 124 -11.65 20.55 16.91
CA ARG A 124 -10.94 21.53 16.06
C ARG A 124 -9.53 21.10 15.71
N TRP A 125 -8.83 20.47 16.65
CA TRP A 125 -7.47 19.95 16.45
C TRP A 125 -7.50 18.68 15.63
N ALA A 126 -8.52 17.84 15.82
CA ALA A 126 -8.75 16.65 15.00
C ALA A 126 -9.00 17.02 13.52
N LEU A 127 -9.83 18.04 13.27
CA LEU A 127 -10.07 18.58 11.92
C LEU A 127 -8.76 19.06 11.29
N LEU A 128 -7.95 19.83 12.04
CA LEU A 128 -6.65 20.29 11.55
C LEU A 128 -5.73 19.11 11.18
N GLY A 129 -5.73 18.04 11.98
CA GLY A 129 -4.96 16.81 11.68
C GLY A 129 -5.44 16.11 10.42
N GLY A 130 -6.76 16.04 10.20
CA GLY A 130 -7.33 15.54 8.95
C GLY A 130 -6.92 16.37 7.74
N ILE A 131 -6.96 17.70 7.85
CA ILE A 131 -6.49 18.62 6.79
C ILE A 131 -4.99 18.45 6.54
N PHE A 132 -4.16 18.31 7.59
CA PHE A 132 -2.74 18.05 7.43
C PHE A 132 -2.45 16.73 6.71
N ALA A 133 -3.29 15.69 6.92
CA ALA A 133 -3.18 14.46 6.17
C ALA A 133 -3.47 14.66 4.67
N VAL A 134 -4.44 15.52 4.34
CA VAL A 134 -4.78 15.85 2.94
C VAL A 134 -3.63 16.58 2.25
N ILE A 135 -3.13 17.66 2.85
CA ILE A 135 -2.12 18.54 2.23
C ILE A 135 -0.68 18.10 2.52
N HIS A 136 -0.50 16.89 3.06
CA HIS A 136 0.84 16.39 3.41
C HIS A 136 1.73 16.29 2.18
N PRO A 137 2.93 16.91 2.14
CA PRO A 137 3.75 16.97 0.94
C PRO A 137 4.17 15.60 0.39
N ASN A 138 4.43 14.62 1.28
CA ASN A 138 5.00 13.33 0.88
C ASN A 138 3.97 12.18 0.77
N ILE A 139 2.86 12.25 1.52
CA ILE A 139 1.87 11.16 1.56
C ILE A 139 0.43 11.63 1.31
N GLY A 140 0.25 12.93 1.03
CA GLY A 140 -1.04 13.55 0.73
C GLY A 140 -1.45 13.42 -0.74
N ILE A 141 -2.31 14.34 -1.16
CA ILE A 141 -3.04 14.29 -2.44
C ILE A 141 -2.19 14.30 -3.71
N GLY A 142 -0.98 14.85 -3.69
CA GLY A 142 -0.11 15.02 -4.86
C GLY A 142 1.01 14.00 -4.98
N ASN A 143 1.12 13.06 -4.05
CA ASN A 143 2.26 12.16 -3.97
C ASN A 143 1.88 10.70 -4.27
N TYR A 144 2.88 9.81 -4.24
CA TYR A 144 2.73 8.42 -4.69
C TYR A 144 1.64 7.64 -3.95
N TRP A 145 1.25 8.00 -2.70
CA TRP A 145 0.12 7.35 -2.01
C TRP A 145 -1.22 7.63 -2.69
N ALA A 146 -1.37 8.79 -3.33
CA ALA A 146 -2.58 9.21 -4.02
C ALA A 146 -2.50 9.05 -5.54
N GLN A 147 -1.29 9.01 -6.09
CA GLN A 147 -1.03 9.00 -7.54
C GLN A 147 -0.22 7.78 -7.96
N SER A 148 -0.46 6.62 -7.30
CA SER A 148 0.06 5.31 -7.68
C SER A 148 -0.87 4.20 -7.20
N TYR A 149 -0.62 2.95 -7.59
CA TYR A 149 -1.51 1.83 -7.25
C TYR A 149 -1.04 1.01 -6.03
N TRP A 150 -0.09 1.50 -5.24
CA TRP A 150 0.61 0.78 -4.17
C TRP A 150 -0.19 0.46 -2.91
N GLY A 151 -1.25 1.14 -2.58
CA GLY A 151 -2.15 0.76 -1.49
C GLY A 151 -1.74 1.08 -0.06
N ALA A 152 -0.93 2.10 0.18
CA ALA A 152 -0.54 2.50 1.54
C ALA A 152 -1.69 3.13 2.35
N ALA A 153 -2.68 3.74 1.69
CA ALA A 153 -3.79 4.42 2.35
C ALA A 153 -4.69 3.46 3.16
N LEU A 154 -4.93 2.24 2.67
CA LEU A 154 -5.80 1.28 3.35
C LEU A 154 -5.25 0.81 4.70
N PRO A 155 -3.99 0.33 4.83
CA PRO A 155 -3.45 -0.03 6.13
C PRO A 155 -3.31 1.18 7.07
N ALA A 156 -3.07 2.40 6.56
CA ALA A 156 -3.10 3.61 7.38
C ALA A 156 -4.51 3.91 7.92
N ALA A 157 -5.55 3.74 7.10
CA ALA A 157 -6.95 3.83 7.55
C ALA A 157 -7.28 2.72 8.57
N GLY A 158 -6.81 1.48 8.32
CA GLY A 158 -6.98 0.36 9.25
C GLY A 158 -6.38 0.66 10.63
N GLY A 159 -5.16 1.18 10.67
CA GLY A 159 -4.51 1.62 11.91
C GLY A 159 -5.27 2.75 12.61
N ALA A 160 -5.75 3.75 11.85
CA ALA A 160 -6.56 4.85 12.38
C ALA A 160 -7.87 4.34 13.01
N LEU A 161 -8.57 3.43 12.32
CA LEU A 161 -9.82 2.85 12.83
C LEU A 161 -9.60 2.00 14.08
N LEU A 162 -8.53 1.21 14.12
CA LEU A 162 -8.19 0.42 15.30
C LEU A 162 -7.89 1.32 16.51
N LEU A 163 -6.99 2.28 16.35
CA LEU A 163 -6.56 3.21 17.41
C LEU A 163 -7.73 4.09 17.90
N GLY A 164 -8.50 4.64 16.96
CA GLY A 164 -9.66 5.47 17.26
C GLY A 164 -10.78 4.66 17.91
N GLY A 165 -11.11 3.49 17.35
CA GLY A 165 -12.18 2.63 17.87
C GLY A 165 -11.91 2.18 19.29
N VAL A 166 -10.70 1.69 19.58
CA VAL A 166 -10.32 1.29 20.95
C VAL A 166 -10.32 2.48 21.90
N ARG A 167 -9.85 3.65 21.47
CA ARG A 167 -9.83 4.86 22.30
C ARG A 167 -11.25 5.34 22.65
N HIS A 168 -12.15 5.36 21.66
CA HIS A 168 -13.57 5.71 21.88
C HIS A 168 -14.30 4.67 22.74
N LEU A 169 -14.02 3.37 22.55
CA LEU A 169 -14.57 2.29 23.38
C LEU A 169 -14.22 2.46 24.87
N MET A 170 -12.97 2.83 25.16
CA MET A 170 -12.51 3.04 26.53
C MET A 170 -13.14 4.28 27.19
N GLU A 171 -13.66 5.22 26.41
CA GLU A 171 -14.43 6.37 26.92
C GLU A 171 -15.92 6.05 27.06
N LYS A 172 -16.50 5.50 25.99
CA LYS A 172 -17.93 5.19 25.91
C LYS A 172 -18.14 3.86 25.18
N PRO A 173 -18.36 2.75 25.89
CA PRO A 173 -18.60 1.46 25.28
C PRO A 173 -19.81 1.50 24.34
N CYS A 174 -19.57 1.29 23.04
CA CYS A 174 -20.60 1.30 21.99
C CYS A 174 -20.22 0.32 20.88
N ALA A 175 -21.19 -0.45 20.39
CA ALA A 175 -20.98 -1.44 19.34
C ALA A 175 -20.39 -0.83 18.05
N GLY A 176 -20.76 0.40 17.69
CA GLY A 176 -20.22 1.09 16.53
C GLY A 176 -18.69 1.32 16.60
N TYR A 177 -18.16 1.59 17.80
CA TYR A 177 -16.71 1.74 17.97
C TYR A 177 -15.97 0.39 17.93
N ALA A 178 -16.61 -0.68 18.42
CA ALA A 178 -16.09 -2.04 18.29
C ALA A 178 -16.09 -2.49 16.82
N VAL A 179 -17.15 -2.20 16.07
CA VAL A 179 -17.23 -2.44 14.63
C VAL A 179 -16.12 -1.68 13.89
N ALA A 180 -15.91 -0.40 14.20
CA ALA A 180 -14.85 0.39 13.57
C ALA A 180 -13.45 -0.19 13.86
N ALA A 181 -13.17 -0.55 15.12
CA ALA A 181 -11.89 -1.18 15.49
C ALA A 181 -11.71 -2.56 14.84
N GLY A 182 -12.77 -3.40 14.84
CA GLY A 182 -12.77 -4.70 14.18
C GLY A 182 -12.59 -4.59 12.67
N PHE A 183 -13.22 -3.63 12.02
CA PHE A 183 -13.02 -3.35 10.61
C PHE A 183 -11.60 -2.83 10.33
N GLY A 184 -11.03 -2.02 11.24
CA GLY A 184 -9.63 -1.63 11.19
C GLY A 184 -8.69 -2.85 11.21
N LEU A 185 -8.94 -3.82 12.10
CA LEU A 185 -8.22 -5.10 12.14
C LEU A 185 -8.39 -5.90 10.84
N ALA A 186 -9.60 -5.96 10.29
CA ALA A 186 -9.88 -6.64 9.04
C ALA A 186 -9.10 -6.02 7.86
N LEU A 187 -9.06 -4.69 7.77
CA LEU A 187 -8.27 -3.98 6.77
C LEU A 187 -6.77 -4.26 6.91
N LEU A 188 -6.26 -4.26 8.14
CA LEU A 188 -4.86 -4.59 8.40
C LEU A 188 -4.54 -6.04 8.00
N ALA A 189 -5.38 -7.00 8.38
CA ALA A 189 -5.22 -8.41 8.06
C ALA A 189 -5.28 -8.68 6.55
N THR A 190 -6.10 -7.92 5.81
CA THR A 190 -6.30 -8.09 4.36
C THR A 190 -5.44 -7.18 3.49
N SER A 191 -4.58 -6.35 4.09
CA SER A 191 -3.62 -5.49 3.38
C SER A 191 -2.18 -5.72 3.84
N ARG A 192 -1.90 -5.59 5.13
CA ARG A 192 -0.57 -5.70 5.75
C ARG A 192 -0.64 -6.54 7.03
N PRO A 193 -0.73 -7.89 6.91
CA PRO A 193 -1.01 -8.74 8.07
C PRO A 193 0.06 -8.68 9.16
N TYR A 194 1.34 -8.62 8.82
CA TYR A 194 2.40 -8.58 9.81
C TYR A 194 2.47 -7.23 10.54
N GLU A 195 2.55 -6.13 9.82
CA GLU A 195 2.63 -4.78 10.38
C GLU A 195 1.32 -4.44 11.12
N GLY A 196 0.19 -4.96 10.61
CA GLY A 196 -1.10 -4.89 11.29
C GLY A 196 -1.11 -5.65 12.61
N LEU A 197 -0.52 -6.86 12.66
CA LEU A 197 -0.37 -7.62 13.90
C LEU A 197 0.50 -6.88 14.90
N VAL A 198 1.66 -6.35 14.46
CA VAL A 198 2.57 -5.59 15.32
C VAL A 198 1.87 -4.37 15.94
N LEU A 199 1.07 -3.63 15.17
CA LEU A 199 0.27 -2.52 15.72
C LEU A 199 -0.80 -3.02 16.69
N SER A 200 -1.45 -4.15 16.36
CA SER A 200 -2.62 -4.64 17.09
C SER A 200 -2.28 -5.22 18.46
N LEU A 201 -1.09 -5.79 18.63
CA LEU A 201 -0.67 -6.41 19.90
C LEU A 201 -0.69 -5.45 21.09
N PRO A 202 0.01 -4.29 21.07
CA PRO A 202 -0.02 -3.37 22.20
C PRO A 202 -1.39 -2.71 22.38
N VAL A 203 -2.13 -2.47 21.29
CA VAL A 203 -3.49 -1.90 21.36
C VAL A 203 -4.47 -2.91 21.98
N GLY A 204 -4.38 -4.18 21.57
CA GLY A 204 -5.18 -5.27 22.13
C GLY A 204 -4.86 -5.54 23.60
N LEU A 205 -3.57 -5.49 23.97
CA LEU A 205 -3.14 -5.60 25.38
C LEU A 205 -3.73 -4.45 26.21
N GLY A 206 -3.69 -3.21 25.71
CA GLY A 206 -4.30 -2.06 26.37
C GLY A 206 -5.82 -2.23 26.56
N LEU A 207 -6.52 -2.72 25.54
CA LEU A 207 -7.95 -3.05 25.62
C LEU A 207 -8.22 -4.17 26.63
N LEU A 208 -7.43 -5.23 26.64
CA LEU A 208 -7.54 -6.34 27.57
C LEU A 208 -7.34 -5.88 29.01
N LEU A 209 -6.27 -5.11 29.29
CA LEU A 209 -6.02 -4.56 30.63
C LEU A 209 -7.18 -3.65 31.10
N TRP A 210 -7.82 -2.94 30.19
CA TRP A 210 -8.99 -2.13 30.53
C TRP A 210 -10.21 -3.03 30.84
N ILE A 211 -10.44 -4.10 30.09
CA ILE A 211 -11.56 -5.05 30.28
C ILE A 211 -11.44 -5.79 31.63
N ILE A 212 -10.25 -6.17 32.04
CA ILE A 212 -10.03 -6.86 33.34
C ILE A 212 -9.85 -5.88 34.51
N GLY A 213 -9.65 -4.59 34.21
CA GLY A 213 -9.37 -3.56 35.20
C GLY A 213 -10.59 -3.12 36.00
N LYS A 214 -10.37 -2.30 37.04
CA LYS A 214 -11.42 -1.76 37.92
C LYS A 214 -12.47 -0.90 37.21
N LYS A 215 -12.17 -0.34 36.04
CA LYS A 215 -13.05 0.51 35.22
C LYS A 215 -13.76 -0.25 34.09
N ARG A 216 -13.83 -1.57 34.18
CA ARG A 216 -14.50 -2.42 33.17
C ARG A 216 -16.00 -2.10 33.08
N PRO A 217 -16.59 -2.16 31.88
CA PRO A 217 -18.02 -2.06 31.73
C PRO A 217 -18.74 -3.30 32.31
N PRO A 218 -20.06 -3.20 32.61
CA PRO A 218 -20.87 -4.36 32.99
C PRO A 218 -20.75 -5.49 31.96
N ALA A 219 -20.88 -6.75 32.43
CA ALA A 219 -20.69 -7.93 31.57
C ALA A 219 -21.60 -7.94 30.33
N CYS A 220 -22.87 -7.51 30.47
CA CYS A 220 -23.78 -7.43 29.33
C CYS A 220 -23.35 -6.40 28.28
N VAL A 221 -22.80 -5.27 28.69
CA VAL A 221 -22.23 -4.25 27.77
C VAL A 221 -20.95 -4.79 27.10
N LEU A 222 -20.09 -5.44 27.89
CA LEU A 222 -18.87 -6.07 27.37
C LEU A 222 -19.19 -7.08 26.28
N ILE A 223 -20.13 -8.00 26.53
CA ILE A 223 -20.50 -9.04 25.56
C ILE A 223 -21.16 -8.41 24.33
N ARG A 224 -22.23 -7.61 24.51
CA ARG A 224 -23.04 -7.12 23.37
C ARG A 224 -22.38 -6.02 22.56
N HIS A 225 -21.62 -5.14 23.21
CA HIS A 225 -21.07 -3.95 22.55
C HIS A 225 -19.58 -4.06 22.20
N ILE A 226 -18.88 -5.08 22.70
CA ILE A 226 -17.45 -5.25 22.43
C ILE A 226 -17.17 -6.62 21.84
N LEU A 227 -17.37 -7.71 22.63
CA LEU A 227 -16.94 -9.05 22.22
C LEU A 227 -17.70 -9.57 20.99
N LEU A 228 -19.03 -9.42 20.96
CA LEU A 228 -19.84 -9.91 19.84
C LEU A 228 -19.51 -9.21 18.52
N PRO A 229 -19.41 -7.86 18.43
CA PRO A 229 -18.98 -7.19 17.20
C PRO A 229 -17.57 -7.61 16.75
N PHE A 230 -16.60 -7.70 17.66
CA PHE A 230 -15.25 -8.16 17.31
C PHE A 230 -15.24 -9.60 16.81
N ALA A 231 -15.96 -10.51 17.49
CA ALA A 231 -16.06 -11.91 17.11
C ALA A 231 -16.70 -12.06 15.72
N LEU A 232 -17.78 -11.33 15.45
CA LEU A 232 -18.48 -11.38 14.15
C LEU A 232 -17.56 -10.93 13.03
N ILE A 233 -16.91 -9.76 13.17
CA ILE A 233 -15.98 -9.26 12.14
C ILE A 233 -14.79 -10.20 12.00
N GLY A 234 -14.25 -10.71 13.11
CA GLY A 234 -13.14 -11.67 13.09
C GLY A 234 -13.49 -12.94 12.34
N VAL A 235 -14.64 -13.56 12.64
CA VAL A 235 -15.11 -14.77 11.94
C VAL A 235 -15.31 -14.50 10.45
N LEU A 236 -15.97 -13.39 10.09
CA LEU A 236 -16.16 -13.02 8.68
C LEU A 236 -14.84 -12.81 7.95
N THR A 237 -13.89 -12.11 8.58
CA THR A 237 -12.57 -11.85 8.00
C THR A 237 -11.78 -13.14 7.81
N VAL A 238 -11.71 -13.99 8.83
CA VAL A 238 -10.98 -15.27 8.76
C VAL A 238 -11.62 -16.19 7.71
N SER A 239 -12.95 -16.29 7.68
CA SER A 239 -13.66 -17.13 6.69
C SER A 239 -13.44 -16.62 5.27
N ALA A 240 -13.54 -15.31 5.04
CA ALA A 240 -13.29 -14.70 3.74
C ALA A 240 -11.84 -14.92 3.28
N MET A 241 -10.86 -14.75 4.18
CA MET A 241 -9.46 -14.98 3.87
C MET A 241 -9.15 -16.46 3.64
N ALA A 242 -9.73 -17.37 4.41
CA ALA A 242 -9.57 -18.81 4.22
C ALA A 242 -10.13 -19.24 2.85
N TYR A 243 -11.29 -18.71 2.45
CA TYR A 243 -11.86 -18.96 1.14
C TYR A 243 -11.03 -18.36 -0.01
N TYR A 244 -10.54 -17.12 0.14
CA TYR A 244 -9.65 -16.48 -0.80
C TYR A 244 -8.35 -17.27 -1.01
N ASN A 245 -7.71 -17.67 0.09
CA ASN A 245 -6.50 -18.50 0.05
C ASN A 245 -6.76 -19.83 -0.67
N TYR A 246 -7.85 -20.53 -0.29
CA TYR A 246 -8.23 -21.79 -0.92
C TYR A 246 -8.41 -21.67 -2.44
N ARG A 247 -9.06 -20.60 -2.90
CA ARG A 247 -9.31 -20.36 -4.33
C ARG A 247 -8.02 -20.13 -5.12
N ILE A 248 -6.98 -19.55 -4.52
CA ILE A 248 -5.71 -19.25 -5.19
C ILE A 248 -4.71 -20.37 -5.05
N THR A 249 -4.58 -20.95 -3.86
CA THR A 249 -3.49 -21.87 -3.53
C THR A 249 -3.92 -23.33 -3.46
N GLY A 250 -5.23 -23.60 -3.41
CA GLY A 250 -5.79 -24.92 -3.10
C GLY A 250 -5.87 -25.24 -1.60
N HIS A 251 -5.32 -24.38 -0.73
CA HIS A 251 -5.27 -24.60 0.72
C HIS A 251 -5.72 -23.38 1.51
N ALA A 252 -6.75 -23.53 2.36
CA ALA A 252 -7.35 -22.42 3.12
C ALA A 252 -6.38 -21.70 4.06
N ALA A 253 -5.40 -22.41 4.61
CA ALA A 253 -4.40 -21.86 5.53
C ALA A 253 -3.15 -21.31 4.84
N GLN A 254 -2.97 -21.54 3.53
CA GLN A 254 -1.81 -21.08 2.78
C GLN A 254 -2.05 -19.70 2.16
N ILE A 255 -1.40 -18.70 2.71
CA ILE A 255 -1.46 -17.33 2.19
C ILE A 255 -0.77 -17.27 0.81
N PRO A 256 -1.36 -16.61 -0.21
CA PRO A 256 -0.77 -16.48 -1.55
C PRO A 256 0.66 -15.95 -1.56
N TYR A 257 0.96 -15.00 -0.68
CA TYR A 257 2.31 -14.46 -0.50
C TYR A 257 3.33 -15.55 -0.10
N LEU A 258 2.95 -16.48 0.78
CA LEU A 258 3.82 -17.59 1.21
C LEU A 258 3.99 -18.65 0.11
N LEU A 259 2.96 -18.88 -0.70
CA LEU A 259 3.08 -19.74 -1.89
C LEU A 259 4.08 -19.13 -2.89
N HIS A 260 3.94 -17.85 -3.22
CA HIS A 260 4.88 -17.14 -4.09
C HIS A 260 6.31 -17.17 -3.52
N LYS A 261 6.45 -16.98 -2.20
CA LYS A 261 7.75 -17.11 -1.53
C LYS A 261 8.38 -18.49 -1.76
N GLN A 262 7.61 -19.54 -1.61
CA GLN A 262 8.11 -20.92 -1.83
C GLN A 262 8.53 -21.17 -3.28
N GLN A 263 7.87 -20.52 -4.24
CA GLN A 263 8.13 -20.69 -5.67
C GLN A 263 9.34 -19.89 -6.17
N TYR A 264 9.57 -18.68 -5.61
CA TYR A 264 10.49 -17.72 -6.22
C TYR A 264 11.53 -17.11 -5.28
N MET A 265 11.23 -16.93 -3.99
CA MET A 265 12.13 -16.14 -3.12
C MET A 265 13.30 -16.95 -2.60
N THR A 266 14.50 -16.35 -2.64
CA THR A 266 15.73 -16.90 -2.05
C THR A 266 16.03 -16.33 -0.66
N SER A 267 15.35 -15.24 -0.27
CA SER A 267 15.56 -14.59 1.01
C SER A 267 14.49 -14.96 2.04
N ALA A 268 14.82 -14.79 3.32
CA ALA A 268 13.87 -14.90 4.41
C ALA A 268 13.03 -13.60 4.55
N LEU A 269 11.84 -13.69 5.14
CA LEU A 269 11.02 -12.50 5.47
C LEU A 269 11.46 -11.86 6.78
N PHE A 270 11.96 -12.67 7.72
CA PHE A 270 12.36 -12.23 9.05
C PHE A 270 13.79 -12.68 9.37
N LEU A 271 14.50 -11.88 10.16
CA LEU A 271 15.91 -12.10 10.47
C LEU A 271 16.21 -13.42 11.19
N TRP A 272 15.23 -13.97 11.92
CA TRP A 272 15.40 -15.27 12.63
C TRP A 272 15.14 -16.49 11.74
N GLN A 273 14.57 -16.31 10.56
CA GLN A 273 14.28 -17.42 9.66
C GLN A 273 15.55 -17.89 8.93
N ALA A 274 15.63 -19.20 8.70
CA ALA A 274 16.61 -19.76 7.78
C ALA A 274 16.27 -19.37 6.34
N LEU A 275 17.29 -19.32 5.48
CA LEU A 275 17.09 -19.13 4.05
C LEU A 275 16.33 -20.34 3.47
N PRO A 276 15.36 -20.11 2.60
CA PRO A 276 14.74 -21.19 1.84
C PRO A 276 15.74 -21.79 0.84
N PRO A 277 15.53 -23.02 0.39
CA PRO A 277 16.31 -23.56 -0.73
C PRO A 277 16.12 -22.66 -1.97
N LYS A 278 17.19 -22.50 -2.76
CA LYS A 278 17.14 -21.72 -3.99
C LYS A 278 16.20 -22.42 -4.99
N PRO A 279 15.15 -21.73 -5.50
CA PRO A 279 14.30 -22.26 -6.54
C PRO A 279 15.05 -22.43 -7.88
N THR A 280 14.53 -23.27 -8.75
CA THR A 280 14.97 -23.32 -10.15
C THR A 280 14.20 -22.28 -10.96
N TYR A 281 14.89 -21.30 -11.51
CA TYR A 281 14.29 -20.25 -12.31
C TYR A 281 14.31 -20.62 -13.81
N ARG A 282 13.23 -20.28 -14.50
CA ARG A 282 13.12 -20.40 -15.95
C ARG A 282 13.61 -19.17 -16.68
N HIS A 283 13.57 -18.01 -15.99
CA HIS A 283 13.90 -16.70 -16.57
C HIS A 283 14.95 -16.00 -15.74
N GLN A 284 16.00 -15.54 -16.39
CA GLN A 284 17.15 -14.87 -15.76
C GLN A 284 16.74 -13.60 -15.00
N LEU A 285 15.79 -12.82 -15.54
CA LEU A 285 15.31 -11.61 -14.88
C LEU A 285 14.69 -11.88 -13.51
N ILE A 286 13.92 -12.98 -13.38
CA ILE A 286 13.29 -13.38 -12.09
C ILE A 286 14.38 -13.85 -11.12
N GLU A 287 15.35 -14.62 -11.60
CA GLU A 287 16.52 -15.01 -10.79
C GLU A 287 17.31 -13.82 -10.31
N ASP A 288 17.58 -12.85 -11.17
CA ASP A 288 18.35 -11.65 -10.86
C ASP A 288 17.64 -10.81 -9.77
N PHE A 289 16.32 -10.63 -9.87
CA PHE A 289 15.57 -9.94 -8.84
C PHE A 289 15.73 -10.59 -7.45
N HIS A 290 15.53 -11.89 -7.36
CA HIS A 290 15.59 -12.59 -6.07
C HIS A 290 17.02 -12.81 -5.56
N SER A 291 17.99 -13.05 -6.47
CA SER A 291 19.36 -13.38 -6.09
C SER A 291 20.26 -12.15 -5.97
N ARG A 292 20.09 -11.10 -6.80
CA ARG A 292 20.96 -9.92 -6.82
C ARG A 292 20.40 -8.74 -6.03
N PHE A 293 19.09 -8.69 -5.76
CA PHE A 293 18.48 -7.64 -4.94
C PHE A 293 18.08 -8.17 -3.56
N GLU A 294 17.20 -9.17 -3.48
CA GLU A 294 16.64 -9.60 -2.19
C GLU A 294 17.67 -10.26 -1.29
N LEU A 295 18.47 -11.17 -1.82
CA LEU A 295 19.42 -11.94 -1.04
C LEU A 295 20.59 -11.11 -0.46
N PRO A 296 21.24 -10.21 -1.22
CA PRO A 296 22.24 -9.30 -0.66
C PRO A 296 21.71 -8.38 0.41
N TYR A 297 20.45 -7.90 0.28
CA TYR A 297 19.82 -7.08 1.30
C TYR A 297 19.63 -7.86 2.61
N TYR A 298 19.21 -9.12 2.55
CA TYR A 298 19.12 -10.00 3.71
C TYR A 298 20.48 -10.18 4.41
N TYR A 299 21.53 -10.50 3.68
CA TYR A 299 22.87 -10.68 4.25
C TYR A 299 23.39 -9.37 4.87
N ALA A 300 23.21 -8.26 4.20
CA ALA A 300 23.59 -6.95 4.72
C ALA A 300 22.89 -6.68 6.06
N LYS A 301 21.56 -6.90 6.15
CA LYS A 301 20.78 -6.65 7.37
C LYS A 301 21.09 -7.65 8.50
N LYS A 302 21.62 -8.83 8.20
CA LYS A 302 21.97 -9.85 9.20
C LYS A 302 23.28 -9.55 9.95
N THR A 303 24.13 -8.67 9.43
CA THR A 303 25.29 -8.17 10.17
C THR A 303 24.87 -7.13 11.20
N PHE A 304 25.58 -7.05 12.36
CA PHE A 304 25.24 -6.05 13.39
C PHE A 304 25.30 -4.61 12.85
N ALA A 305 26.35 -4.27 12.12
CA ALA A 305 26.50 -2.94 11.51
C ALA A 305 25.41 -2.66 10.47
N GLY A 306 25.09 -3.65 9.62
CA GLY A 306 24.02 -3.53 8.63
C GLY A 306 22.64 -3.44 9.26
N PHE A 307 22.38 -4.21 10.33
CA PHE A 307 21.14 -4.10 11.11
C PHE A 307 20.94 -2.67 11.63
N LEU A 308 21.94 -2.11 12.30
CA LEU A 308 21.85 -0.74 12.81
C LEU A 308 21.69 0.28 11.70
N LYS A 309 22.52 0.20 10.65
CA LYS A 309 22.50 1.13 9.51
C LYS A 309 21.16 1.11 8.77
N LEU A 310 20.69 -0.08 8.36
CA LEU A 310 19.47 -0.18 7.53
C LEU A 310 18.22 0.18 8.34
N ASN A 311 18.13 -0.21 9.61
CA ASN A 311 17.01 0.19 10.46
C ASN A 311 17.04 1.68 10.81
N PHE A 312 18.22 2.26 11.05
CA PHE A 312 18.36 3.71 11.23
C PHE A 312 17.91 4.48 9.98
N LEU A 313 18.34 4.04 8.80
CA LEU A 313 17.93 4.67 7.53
C LEU A 313 16.41 4.54 7.31
N ALA A 314 15.83 3.36 7.59
CA ALA A 314 14.39 3.14 7.47
C ALA A 314 13.60 4.04 8.44
N LEU A 315 14.03 4.16 9.69
CA LEU A 315 13.41 5.04 10.69
C LEU A 315 13.58 6.52 10.31
N ALA A 316 14.78 6.93 9.91
CA ALA A 316 15.04 8.31 9.47
C ALA A 316 14.19 8.67 8.26
N TYR A 317 14.10 7.75 7.27
CA TYR A 317 13.24 7.94 6.11
C TYR A 317 11.76 8.05 6.51
N HIS A 318 11.28 7.19 7.42
CA HIS A 318 9.90 7.28 7.93
C HIS A 318 9.64 8.63 8.62
N ILE A 319 10.56 9.08 9.48
CA ILE A 319 10.44 10.37 10.18
C ILE A 319 10.37 11.52 9.15
N VAL A 320 11.22 11.51 8.13
CA VAL A 320 11.20 12.52 7.07
C VAL A 320 9.95 12.40 6.20
N LEU A 321 9.55 11.18 5.83
CA LEU A 321 8.39 10.94 4.98
C LEU A 321 7.09 11.42 5.65
N VAL A 322 6.83 10.99 6.89
CA VAL A 322 5.58 11.30 7.60
C VAL A 322 5.67 12.62 8.37
N GLY A 323 6.86 13.03 8.78
CA GLY A 323 7.06 14.32 9.43
C GLY A 323 7.07 15.47 8.43
N SER A 324 7.89 15.37 7.38
CA SER A 324 8.06 16.44 6.39
C SER A 324 8.21 17.82 7.05
N VAL A 325 7.51 18.82 6.56
CA VAL A 325 7.44 20.18 7.16
C VAL A 325 6.83 20.18 8.57
N PHE A 326 6.04 19.15 8.91
CA PHE A 326 5.40 19.03 10.23
C PHE A 326 6.35 18.56 11.34
N LEU A 327 7.60 18.18 11.02
CA LEU A 327 8.66 17.95 12.02
C LEU A 327 8.86 19.17 12.93
N ILE A 328 8.62 20.37 12.41
CA ILE A 328 8.66 21.62 13.18
C ILE A 328 7.69 21.56 14.37
N ALA A 329 6.52 20.93 14.20
CA ALA A 329 5.53 20.76 15.27
C ALA A 329 5.93 19.68 16.31
N LEU A 330 6.93 18.87 16.04
CA LEU A 330 7.50 17.91 16.99
C LEU A 330 8.73 18.48 17.70
N VAL A 331 9.64 19.07 16.94
CA VAL A 331 10.93 19.56 17.44
C VAL A 331 10.76 20.86 18.23
N GLY A 332 10.00 21.83 17.71
CA GLY A 332 9.78 23.11 18.37
C GLY A 332 9.23 22.99 19.81
N PRO A 333 8.11 22.27 20.01
CA PRO A 333 7.53 22.05 21.34
C PRO A 333 8.05 20.78 22.04
N ALA A 334 9.21 20.24 21.69
CA ALA A 334 9.69 18.93 22.16
C ALA A 334 9.64 18.77 23.69
N LYS A 335 10.08 19.80 24.45
CA LYS A 335 9.99 19.78 25.92
C LYS A 335 8.56 19.61 26.45
N HIS A 336 7.59 20.23 25.79
CA HIS A 336 6.18 20.14 26.20
C HIS A 336 5.58 18.80 25.78
N LEU A 337 5.97 18.29 24.64
CA LEU A 337 5.56 16.98 24.15
C LEU A 337 6.10 15.85 25.03
N LEU A 338 7.39 15.92 25.41
CA LEU A 338 8.00 14.99 26.37
C LEU A 338 7.32 15.06 27.74
N SER A 339 7.03 16.26 28.23
CA SER A 339 6.27 16.44 29.49
C SER A 339 4.88 15.81 29.39
N TRP A 340 4.16 16.00 28.28
CA TRP A 340 2.86 15.36 28.07
C TRP A 340 2.98 13.84 28.07
N VAL A 341 3.90 13.27 27.32
CA VAL A 341 4.14 11.83 27.30
C VAL A 341 4.44 11.30 28.69
N TRP A 342 5.27 12.02 29.49
CA TRP A 342 5.65 11.56 30.83
C TRP A 342 4.51 11.59 31.83
N HIS A 343 3.67 12.62 31.83
CA HIS A 343 2.64 12.83 32.84
C HIS A 343 1.24 12.34 32.45
N ASP A 344 0.96 12.17 31.15
CA ASP A 344 -0.34 11.71 30.66
C ASP A 344 -0.33 10.22 30.31
N ARG A 345 -1.31 9.48 30.83
CA ARG A 345 -1.40 8.02 30.57
C ARG A 345 -1.60 7.67 29.09
N TRP A 346 -2.30 8.53 28.35
CA TRP A 346 -2.58 8.33 26.94
C TRP A 346 -1.35 8.67 26.08
N GLY A 347 -0.58 9.69 26.51
CA GLY A 347 0.72 9.99 25.91
C GLY A 347 1.70 8.83 26.05
N ARG A 348 1.79 8.23 27.25
CA ARG A 348 2.60 7.02 27.47
C ARG A 348 2.13 5.85 26.63
N PHE A 349 0.81 5.60 26.60
CA PHE A 349 0.24 4.51 25.80
C PHE A 349 0.54 4.69 24.31
N ALA A 350 0.36 5.89 23.76
CA ALA A 350 0.69 6.22 22.38
C ALA A 350 2.19 5.98 22.07
N LEU A 351 3.07 6.41 22.97
CA LEU A 351 4.51 6.19 22.81
C LEU A 351 4.89 4.71 22.90
N CYS A 352 4.29 3.95 23.81
CA CYS A 352 4.50 2.50 23.91
C CYS A 352 4.07 1.77 22.62
N ILE A 353 2.92 2.13 22.05
CA ILE A 353 2.47 1.56 20.77
C ILE A 353 3.48 1.89 19.66
N TYR A 354 3.91 3.14 19.59
CA TYR A 354 4.86 3.59 18.57
C TYR A 354 6.21 2.88 18.70
N GLY A 355 6.75 2.80 19.91
CA GLY A 355 8.00 2.09 20.18
C GLY A 355 7.93 0.58 19.88
N PHE A 356 6.83 -0.07 20.26
CA PHE A 356 6.61 -1.49 19.95
C PHE A 356 6.51 -1.72 18.44
N PHE A 357 5.84 -0.83 17.72
CA PHE A 357 5.75 -0.90 16.26
C PHE A 357 7.11 -0.77 15.59
N ILE A 358 7.94 0.20 16.02
CA ILE A 358 9.32 0.36 15.54
C ILE A 358 10.09 -0.95 15.74
N LEU A 359 10.07 -1.52 16.95
CA LEU A 359 10.79 -2.76 17.25
C LEU A 359 10.31 -3.92 16.37
N GLY A 360 9.00 -4.01 16.11
CA GLY A 360 8.44 -5.04 15.23
C GLY A 360 8.91 -4.91 13.78
N ILE A 361 8.95 -3.68 13.24
CA ILE A 361 9.43 -3.44 11.87
C ILE A 361 10.94 -3.70 11.72
N MET A 362 11.72 -3.47 12.77
CA MET A 362 13.17 -3.68 12.73
C MET A 362 13.58 -5.14 12.45
N ILE A 363 12.74 -6.10 12.81
CA ILE A 363 13.02 -7.54 12.64
C ILE A 363 12.59 -8.11 11.28
N GLU A 364 11.80 -7.38 10.49
CA GLU A 364 11.60 -7.70 9.07
C GLU A 364 12.89 -7.51 8.27
N VAL A 365 13.10 -8.34 7.27
CA VAL A 365 14.26 -8.17 6.37
C VAL A 365 14.12 -6.87 5.59
N TYR A 366 12.98 -6.66 4.95
CA TYR A 366 12.69 -5.46 4.19
C TYR A 366 11.91 -4.46 5.04
N SER A 367 12.25 -3.18 4.94
CA SER A 367 11.52 -2.10 5.60
C SER A 367 11.31 -0.95 4.62
N LEU A 368 10.30 -1.11 3.76
CA LEU A 368 9.92 -0.10 2.77
C LEU A 368 9.01 0.97 3.39
N PRO A 369 8.94 2.18 2.84
CA PRO A 369 8.19 3.30 3.41
C PRO A 369 6.72 2.99 3.71
N HIS A 370 6.05 2.25 2.85
CA HIS A 370 4.65 1.91 3.01
C HIS A 370 4.37 0.79 4.05
N TYR A 371 5.41 0.12 4.59
CA TYR A 371 5.28 -0.82 5.73
C TYR A 371 4.94 -0.08 7.02
N TRP A 372 5.29 1.20 7.10
CA TRP A 372 4.98 2.07 8.23
C TRP A 372 3.55 2.65 8.17
N ALA A 373 2.78 2.36 7.12
CA ALA A 373 1.45 2.90 6.94
C ALA A 373 0.50 2.68 8.14
N PRO A 374 0.44 1.50 8.80
CA PRO A 374 -0.46 1.28 9.94
C PRO A 374 -0.28 2.27 11.09
N ILE A 375 0.95 2.77 11.34
CA ILE A 375 1.23 3.70 12.45
C ILE A 375 1.02 5.18 12.10
N THR A 376 0.76 5.50 10.82
CA THR A 376 0.70 6.89 10.32
C THR A 376 -0.25 7.77 11.14
N ALA A 377 -1.44 7.26 11.49
CA ALA A 377 -2.42 8.02 12.27
C ALA A 377 -1.88 8.46 13.63
N LEU A 378 -1.04 7.64 14.27
CA LEU A 378 -0.41 7.96 15.55
C LEU A 378 0.68 9.03 15.38
N SER A 379 1.36 9.08 14.25
CA SER A 379 2.27 10.18 13.91
C SER A 379 1.54 11.53 13.87
N TYR A 380 0.35 11.56 13.26
CA TYR A 380 -0.49 12.77 13.27
C TYR A 380 -0.94 13.16 14.68
N LEU A 381 -1.19 12.20 15.57
CA LEU A 381 -1.48 12.50 16.96
C LEU A 381 -0.34 13.30 17.61
N PHE A 382 0.92 12.85 17.44
CA PHE A 382 2.07 13.56 18.00
C PHE A 382 2.27 14.94 17.36
N ILE A 383 2.14 15.07 16.05
CA ILE A 383 2.25 16.33 15.31
C ILE A 383 1.22 17.35 15.84
N ILE A 384 -0.04 16.95 15.89
CA ILE A 384 -1.13 17.85 16.27
C ILE A 384 -1.09 18.17 17.76
N GLN A 385 -0.75 17.20 18.61
CA GLN A 385 -0.58 17.44 20.05
C GLN A 385 0.61 18.36 20.32
N GLY A 386 1.72 18.19 19.61
CA GLY A 386 2.87 19.10 19.69
C GLY A 386 2.47 20.53 19.35
N LEU A 387 1.80 20.73 18.22
CA LEU A 387 1.34 22.05 17.80
C LEU A 387 0.32 22.66 18.78
N ARG A 388 -0.58 21.82 19.35
CA ARG A 388 -1.53 22.23 20.37
C ARG A 388 -0.84 22.69 21.64
N LEU A 389 0.13 21.93 22.13
CA LEU A 389 0.91 22.28 23.33
C LEU A 389 1.73 23.57 23.09
N TRP A 390 2.29 23.71 21.90
CA TRP A 390 3.01 24.93 21.52
C TRP A 390 2.08 26.14 21.53
N ARG A 391 0.89 26.00 20.98
CA ARG A 391 -0.13 27.08 21.01
C ARG A 391 -0.57 27.47 22.42
N ILE A 392 -0.56 26.52 23.38
CA ILE A 392 -0.96 26.76 24.78
C ILE A 392 0.20 27.38 25.58
N ARG A 393 1.42 26.87 25.39
CA ARG A 393 2.60 27.25 26.21
C ARG A 393 3.33 28.49 25.70
N ASP A 394 3.43 28.63 24.39
CA ASP A 394 4.07 29.74 23.70
C ASP A 394 3.10 30.33 22.65
N PRO A 395 2.08 31.10 23.08
CA PRO A 395 0.96 31.48 22.23
C PRO A 395 1.32 32.25 20.95
N ARG A 396 2.39 33.05 20.98
CA ARG A 396 2.85 33.81 19.79
C ARG A 396 3.42 32.89 18.74
N ILE A 397 4.37 32.04 19.13
CA ILE A 397 5.05 31.09 18.23
C ILE A 397 4.07 30.02 17.73
N GLY A 398 3.25 29.46 18.65
CA GLY A 398 2.23 28.47 18.26
C GLY A 398 1.17 29.02 17.32
N LYS A 399 0.81 30.32 17.41
CA LYS A 399 -0.09 30.97 16.44
C LYS A 399 0.61 31.14 15.09
N ALA A 400 1.87 31.54 15.07
CA ALA A 400 2.64 31.64 13.82
C ALA A 400 2.78 30.28 13.16
N ALA A 401 3.08 29.21 13.91
CA ALA A 401 3.19 27.85 13.40
C ALA A 401 1.87 27.31 12.81
N LEU A 402 0.72 27.64 13.43
CA LEU A 402 -0.61 27.27 12.90
C LEU A 402 -0.89 27.87 11.52
N ILE A 403 -0.30 29.01 11.19
CA ILE A 403 -0.43 29.66 9.87
C ILE A 403 0.67 29.20 8.92
N ALA A 404 1.91 29.15 9.42
CA ALA A 404 3.08 28.88 8.59
C ALA A 404 3.14 27.42 8.10
N LEU A 405 2.80 26.43 8.96
CA LEU A 405 2.92 25.02 8.58
C LEU A 405 2.01 24.61 7.42
N PRO A 406 0.70 24.93 7.39
CA PRO A 406 -0.12 24.61 6.23
C PRO A 406 0.33 25.35 4.97
N LEU A 407 0.76 26.61 5.07
CA LEU A 407 1.30 27.36 3.93
C LEU A 407 2.58 26.74 3.40
N LEU A 408 3.48 26.33 4.27
CA LEU A 408 4.70 25.65 3.89
C LEU A 408 4.41 24.27 3.26
N ALA A 409 3.46 23.52 3.82
CA ALA A 409 3.03 22.25 3.25
C ALA A 409 2.46 22.43 1.83
N LEU A 410 1.61 23.43 1.63
CA LEU A 410 1.07 23.75 0.32
C LEU A 410 2.16 24.23 -0.66
N ALA A 411 3.12 25.03 -0.20
CA ALA A 411 4.23 25.47 -1.03
C ALA A 411 5.11 24.30 -1.49
N VAL A 412 5.45 23.38 -0.57
CA VAL A 412 6.20 22.16 -0.94
C VAL A 412 5.39 21.26 -1.85
N LEU A 413 4.09 21.10 -1.61
CA LEU A 413 3.20 20.34 -2.49
C LEU A 413 3.16 20.95 -3.90
N ALA A 414 3.02 22.27 -4.02
CA ALA A 414 3.04 22.98 -5.30
C ALA A 414 4.38 22.78 -6.02
N MET A 415 5.50 22.92 -5.31
CA MET A 415 6.83 22.73 -5.89
C MET A 415 7.04 21.28 -6.38
N THR A 416 6.64 20.27 -5.61
CA THR A 416 6.76 18.87 -6.02
C THR A 416 5.84 18.53 -7.19
N THR A 417 4.67 19.16 -7.26
CA THR A 417 3.74 19.05 -8.39
C THR A 417 4.35 19.64 -9.66
N ASP A 418 4.93 20.82 -9.56
CA ASP A 418 5.58 21.52 -10.67
C ASP A 418 6.74 20.71 -11.26
N ILE A 419 7.60 20.18 -10.40
CA ILE A 419 8.66 19.24 -10.80
C ILE A 419 8.08 18.01 -11.49
N SER A 420 7.03 17.42 -10.94
CA SER A 420 6.39 16.22 -11.51
C SER A 420 5.78 16.49 -12.90
N VAL A 421 5.18 17.66 -13.10
CA VAL A 421 4.66 18.10 -14.42
C VAL A 421 5.83 18.30 -15.38
N ALA A 422 6.88 19.00 -14.98
CA ALA A 422 8.05 19.28 -15.82
C ALA A 422 8.78 18.00 -16.26
N THR A 423 8.77 16.96 -15.41
CA THR A 423 9.40 15.65 -15.71
C THR A 423 8.45 14.63 -16.35
N ARG A 424 7.18 15.00 -16.59
CA ARG A 424 6.15 14.09 -17.09
C ARG A 424 6.49 13.45 -18.43
N ASP A 425 7.18 14.17 -19.31
CA ASP A 425 7.50 13.71 -20.65
C ASP A 425 8.85 12.98 -20.77
N HIS A 426 9.57 12.81 -19.64
CA HIS A 426 10.80 12.04 -19.64
C HIS A 426 10.57 10.59 -20.09
N PHE A 427 11.51 10.07 -20.84
CA PHE A 427 11.52 8.72 -21.36
C PHE A 427 11.80 7.73 -20.20
N THR A 428 10.74 7.15 -19.62
CA THR A 428 10.87 6.09 -18.60
C THR A 428 10.26 4.80 -19.13
N PRO A 429 10.78 3.60 -18.76
CA PRO A 429 10.27 2.32 -19.23
C PRO A 429 8.75 2.15 -19.04
N PRO A 430 8.14 2.49 -17.89
CA PRO A 430 6.69 2.40 -17.72
C PRO A 430 5.90 3.27 -18.70
N ARG A 431 6.40 4.46 -19.00
CA ARG A 431 5.76 5.38 -19.96
C ARG A 431 5.93 4.92 -21.39
N GLN A 432 7.09 4.36 -21.75
CA GLN A 432 7.32 3.76 -23.07
C GLN A 432 6.34 2.60 -23.29
N ARG A 433 6.19 1.71 -22.27
CA ARG A 433 5.25 0.61 -22.31
C ARG A 433 3.81 1.09 -22.47
N ALA A 434 3.40 2.11 -21.69
CA ALA A 434 2.05 2.67 -21.77
C ALA A 434 1.77 3.31 -23.15
N ARG A 435 2.72 4.04 -23.74
CA ARG A 435 2.61 4.62 -25.09
C ARG A 435 2.47 3.53 -26.16
N LEU A 436 3.27 2.46 -26.07
CA LEU A 436 3.19 1.33 -26.99
C LEU A 436 1.86 0.61 -26.87
N LEU A 437 1.40 0.34 -25.64
CA LEU A 437 0.09 -0.25 -25.38
C LEU A 437 -1.03 0.57 -25.98
N HIS A 438 -1.02 1.89 -25.77
CA HIS A 438 -2.02 2.81 -26.33
C HIS A 438 -2.03 2.75 -27.86
N LYS A 439 -0.86 2.89 -28.51
CA LYS A 439 -0.71 2.83 -29.96
C LYS A 439 -1.26 1.52 -30.55
N LEU A 440 -0.92 0.37 -29.96
CA LEU A 440 -1.39 -0.93 -30.43
C LEU A 440 -2.86 -1.19 -30.11
N SER A 441 -3.41 -0.52 -29.09
CA SER A 441 -4.82 -0.66 -28.75
C SER A 441 -5.75 0.10 -29.71
N GLU A 442 -5.24 1.04 -30.49
CA GLU A 442 -6.03 1.88 -31.41
C GLU A 442 -6.11 1.34 -32.84
N ASP A 443 -5.21 0.46 -33.26
CA ASP A 443 -5.11 0.00 -34.65
C ASP A 443 -6.20 -1.02 -35.09
N GLY A 444 -7.09 -1.39 -34.18
CA GLY A 444 -8.21 -2.31 -34.45
C GLY A 444 -7.82 -3.80 -34.45
N ASN A 445 -6.52 -4.13 -34.40
CA ASN A 445 -6.03 -5.51 -34.41
C ASN A 445 -5.77 -6.04 -32.99
N ARG A 446 -5.52 -7.33 -32.87
CA ARG A 446 -4.99 -7.99 -31.69
C ARG A 446 -3.49 -8.22 -31.87
N HIS A 447 -2.71 -8.03 -30.80
CA HIS A 447 -1.25 -8.09 -30.85
C HIS A 447 -0.70 -9.09 -29.85
N LEU A 448 0.42 -9.73 -30.22
CA LEU A 448 1.29 -10.49 -29.35
C LEU A 448 2.68 -9.84 -29.40
N ILE A 449 3.25 -9.50 -28.24
CA ILE A 449 4.57 -8.89 -28.13
C ILE A 449 5.51 -9.86 -27.41
N LEU A 450 6.50 -10.36 -28.13
CA LEU A 450 7.60 -11.14 -27.58
C LEU A 450 8.69 -10.19 -27.06
N VAL A 451 8.82 -10.13 -25.75
CA VAL A 451 9.77 -9.23 -25.06
C VAL A 451 11.08 -9.94 -24.80
N LYS A 452 12.17 -9.41 -25.34
CA LYS A 452 13.53 -9.88 -25.11
C LYS A 452 14.32 -8.82 -24.36
N TYR A 453 14.87 -9.20 -23.21
CA TYR A 453 15.70 -8.32 -22.38
C TYR A 453 17.18 -8.50 -22.70
N GLY A 454 17.89 -7.36 -22.87
CA GLY A 454 19.34 -7.33 -22.98
C GLY A 454 20.02 -7.45 -21.61
N PRO A 455 21.35 -7.65 -21.61
CA PRO A 455 22.12 -7.92 -20.38
C PRO A 455 22.21 -6.73 -19.42
N GLN A 456 21.90 -5.51 -19.88
CA GLN A 456 21.93 -4.27 -19.08
C GLN A 456 20.54 -3.82 -18.65
N HIS A 457 19.50 -4.61 -18.95
CA HIS A 457 18.13 -4.31 -18.53
C HIS A 457 17.96 -4.48 -17.01
N SER A 458 17.29 -3.53 -16.37
CA SER A 458 17.02 -3.59 -14.94
C SER A 458 15.84 -4.52 -14.63
N TYR A 459 16.03 -5.46 -13.73
CA TYR A 459 14.97 -6.34 -13.25
C TYR A 459 13.81 -5.59 -12.55
N PHE A 460 13.96 -4.32 -12.22
CA PHE A 460 12.85 -3.50 -11.70
C PHE A 460 11.86 -3.06 -12.78
N ASN A 461 12.24 -3.09 -14.04
CA ASN A 461 11.47 -2.60 -15.18
C ASN A 461 10.88 -3.74 -16.02
N GLU A 462 10.17 -4.65 -15.38
CA GLU A 462 9.48 -5.77 -16.04
C GLU A 462 8.34 -5.28 -16.94
N TRP A 463 8.27 -5.82 -18.17
CA TRP A 463 7.24 -5.46 -19.16
C TRP A 463 6.16 -6.52 -19.33
N VAL A 464 6.44 -7.77 -18.95
CA VAL A 464 5.51 -8.89 -19.15
C VAL A 464 4.47 -8.91 -18.03
N TYR A 465 3.44 -8.07 -18.19
CA TYR A 465 2.24 -8.07 -17.36
C TYR A 465 1.01 -8.05 -18.23
N ASN A 466 0.05 -8.91 -17.92
CA ASN A 466 -1.20 -9.09 -18.66
C ASN A 466 -2.41 -8.87 -17.76
N GLU A 467 -3.56 -8.66 -18.38
CA GLU A 467 -4.86 -8.61 -17.74
C GLU A 467 -5.29 -10.00 -17.23
N ALA A 468 -6.39 -10.05 -16.49
CA ALA A 468 -6.93 -11.28 -15.93
C ALA A 468 -7.40 -12.28 -17.01
N ASP A 469 -7.81 -11.79 -18.18
CA ASP A 469 -8.13 -12.56 -19.38
C ASP A 469 -7.05 -12.31 -20.43
N ILE A 470 -6.02 -13.15 -20.43
CA ILE A 470 -4.88 -13.04 -21.35
C ILE A 470 -5.35 -13.20 -22.79
N ASP A 471 -6.18 -14.21 -23.04
CA ASP A 471 -6.67 -14.53 -24.40
C ASP A 471 -7.61 -13.45 -24.93
N GLY A 472 -8.39 -12.82 -24.06
CA GLY A 472 -9.30 -11.72 -24.39
C GLY A 472 -8.62 -10.38 -24.62
N SER A 473 -7.42 -10.16 -24.07
CA SER A 473 -6.71 -8.88 -24.11
C SER A 473 -6.37 -8.44 -25.54
N LYS A 474 -6.38 -7.14 -25.81
CA LYS A 474 -6.01 -6.58 -27.12
C LYS A 474 -4.52 -6.76 -27.39
N VAL A 475 -3.67 -6.57 -26.37
CA VAL A 475 -2.22 -6.70 -26.45
C VAL A 475 -1.78 -7.70 -25.39
N VAL A 476 -1.15 -8.78 -25.83
CA VAL A 476 -0.55 -9.80 -24.96
C VAL A 476 0.96 -9.61 -24.93
N TRP A 477 1.50 -9.54 -23.73
CA TRP A 477 2.93 -9.42 -23.46
C TRP A 477 3.48 -10.76 -23.02
N ALA A 478 4.48 -11.26 -23.74
CA ALA A 478 5.08 -12.56 -23.49
C ALA A 478 6.61 -12.45 -23.47
N ARG A 479 7.28 -13.29 -22.70
CA ARG A 479 8.74 -13.42 -22.76
C ARG A 479 9.13 -14.15 -24.03
N ALA A 480 10.08 -13.60 -24.75
CA ALA A 480 10.77 -14.35 -25.78
C ALA A 480 11.61 -15.46 -25.12
N MET A 481 11.48 -16.66 -25.62
CA MET A 481 12.21 -17.86 -25.20
C MET A 481 13.11 -18.38 -26.33
N ASP A 482 13.25 -19.68 -26.46
CA ASP A 482 13.87 -20.24 -27.65
C ASP A 482 12.89 -20.21 -28.84
N PHE A 483 13.46 -20.34 -30.04
CA PHE A 483 12.69 -20.27 -31.29
C PHE A 483 11.51 -21.25 -31.35
N HIS A 484 11.69 -22.46 -30.81
CA HIS A 484 10.65 -23.48 -30.83
C HIS A 484 9.46 -23.14 -29.92
N GLU A 485 9.75 -22.66 -28.71
CA GLU A 485 8.69 -22.25 -27.77
C GLU A 485 7.99 -20.98 -28.25
N ASP A 486 8.73 -20.01 -28.80
CA ASP A 486 8.14 -18.81 -29.39
C ASP A 486 7.22 -19.13 -30.58
N CYS A 487 7.58 -20.11 -31.42
CA CYS A 487 6.72 -20.59 -32.49
C CYS A 487 5.43 -21.25 -31.98
N LYS A 488 5.50 -22.07 -30.92
CA LYS A 488 4.30 -22.64 -30.29
C LYS A 488 3.37 -21.55 -29.75
N LEU A 489 3.92 -20.50 -29.13
CA LEU A 489 3.13 -19.38 -28.65
C LEU A 489 2.49 -18.59 -29.79
N MET A 490 3.22 -18.33 -30.86
CA MET A 490 2.69 -17.64 -32.05
C MET A 490 1.60 -18.47 -32.74
N ASP A 491 1.74 -19.79 -32.78
CA ASP A 491 0.70 -20.69 -33.33
C ASP A 491 -0.56 -20.70 -32.44
N TYR A 492 -0.39 -20.70 -31.11
CA TYR A 492 -1.51 -20.55 -30.18
C TYR A 492 -2.26 -19.23 -30.41
N PHE A 493 -1.56 -18.14 -30.66
CA PHE A 493 -2.10 -16.79 -30.90
C PHE A 493 -2.10 -16.40 -32.40
N LYS A 494 -2.30 -17.31 -33.31
CA LYS A 494 -2.23 -17.13 -34.79
C LYS A 494 -3.07 -15.96 -35.33
N GLU A 495 -4.16 -15.61 -34.64
CA GLU A 495 -5.04 -14.47 -34.99
C GLU A 495 -4.46 -13.09 -34.60
N ARG A 496 -3.27 -13.05 -34.00
CA ARG A 496 -2.62 -11.83 -33.53
C ARG A 496 -1.45 -11.46 -34.43
N LYS A 497 -1.25 -10.14 -34.58
CA LYS A 497 -0.01 -9.64 -35.17
C LYS A 497 1.12 -9.80 -34.16
N SER A 498 2.15 -10.54 -34.52
CA SER A 498 3.29 -10.82 -33.65
C SER A 498 4.41 -9.78 -33.83
N TRP A 499 4.99 -9.34 -32.72
CA TRP A 499 6.03 -8.33 -32.65
C TRP A 499 7.19 -8.81 -31.78
N SER A 500 8.41 -8.54 -32.18
CA SER A 500 9.61 -8.63 -31.35
C SER A 500 9.88 -7.27 -30.72
N LEU A 501 9.98 -7.24 -29.40
CA LEU A 501 10.38 -6.07 -28.64
C LEU A 501 11.70 -6.35 -27.93
N VAL A 502 12.75 -5.68 -28.34
CA VAL A 502 14.08 -5.80 -27.71
C VAL A 502 14.33 -4.59 -26.83
N ILE A 503 14.68 -4.85 -25.56
CA ILE A 503 15.00 -3.83 -24.57
C ILE A 503 16.42 -4.09 -24.06
N ASP A 504 17.37 -3.38 -24.62
CA ASP A 504 18.78 -3.55 -24.27
C ASP A 504 19.12 -2.93 -22.91
N HIS A 505 18.66 -1.70 -22.68
CA HIS A 505 18.73 -1.01 -21.39
C HIS A 505 17.58 0.02 -21.24
N ASP A 506 17.31 0.43 -20.01
CA ASP A 506 16.09 1.16 -19.65
C ASP A 506 15.96 2.56 -20.27
N GLU A 507 17.06 3.22 -20.60
CA GLU A 507 17.07 4.57 -21.17
C GLU A 507 17.09 4.58 -22.71
N ALA A 508 17.25 3.41 -23.35
CA ALA A 508 17.26 3.32 -24.81
C ALA A 508 15.85 3.39 -25.40
N PRO A 509 15.74 3.92 -26.62
CA PRO A 509 14.52 3.76 -27.40
C PRO A 509 14.25 2.26 -27.66
N ILE A 510 13.00 1.84 -27.42
CA ILE A 510 12.57 0.47 -27.71
C ILE A 510 12.56 0.21 -29.22
N ARG A 511 12.99 -1.00 -29.62
CA ARG A 511 12.87 -1.49 -31.00
C ARG A 511 11.72 -2.48 -31.06
N VAL A 512 10.73 -2.18 -31.90
CA VAL A 512 9.57 -3.03 -32.13
C VAL A 512 9.53 -3.39 -33.58
N GLU A 513 9.70 -4.68 -33.88
CA GLU A 513 9.77 -5.21 -35.24
C GLU A 513 8.70 -6.29 -35.46
N PRO A 514 8.01 -6.32 -36.60
CA PRO A 514 7.06 -7.38 -36.89
C PRO A 514 7.77 -8.73 -37.06
N ILE A 515 7.17 -9.78 -36.52
CA ILE A 515 7.63 -11.16 -36.73
C ILE A 515 6.75 -11.81 -37.79
N SER A 516 7.38 -12.40 -38.81
CA SER A 516 6.67 -13.23 -39.79
C SER A 516 6.44 -14.63 -39.22
N THR A 517 5.20 -15.07 -39.14
CA THR A 517 4.85 -16.42 -38.72
C THR A 517 5.27 -17.50 -39.72
N THR A 518 5.59 -17.10 -40.98
CA THR A 518 6.13 -18.02 -42.00
C THR A 518 7.50 -18.60 -41.63
N SER A 519 8.20 -18.02 -40.67
CA SER A 519 9.48 -18.52 -40.17
C SER A 519 9.34 -19.76 -39.26
N CYS A 520 8.14 -20.05 -38.78
CA CYS A 520 7.85 -21.18 -37.87
C CYS A 520 7.48 -22.48 -38.58
N HIS A 521 7.28 -22.43 -39.87
CA HIS A 521 7.00 -23.56 -40.77
C HIS A 521 8.15 -23.69 -41.79
#